data_de2afb8c49ac01d045c952dc521901d5
#
_entry.id   de2afb8c49ac01d045c952dc521901d5
#
_cell.length_a   1.000
_cell.length_b   1.000
_cell.length_c   1.000
_cell.angle_alpha   90.00
_cell.angle_beta   90.00
_cell.angle_gamma   90.00
#
_symmetry.space_group_name_H-M   'P 1'
#
loop_
_entity.id
_entity.type
_entity.pdbx_description
1 polymer ?
#
loop_
_entity_poly.entity_id
_entity_poly.type
_entity_poly.pdbx_seq_one_letter_code
_entity_poly.pdbx_strand_id
1 'polypeptide(L)'
;MKKKTVSLLLSLAVCLTMLPVQGVFAAETETETAAEASESTGNHVENLVIGTIADQNVFNSLTQSDAFGRMNYNGFTQGDFVYRDENNNLQPYFWKSFTISDDGKQIDFTIPLDAVWHDGEPVTMDDVVFTFEYMRDVRKNGSLQNLTEVKVTGDDSASLIFSEPDAYYWINSSCNNNACVYAKHIWEGIDDPTTLDGPEAAIGCGPYKLVSYDSDAQVSYYEAVPENAFLGEITVDKVTVQSYSDETTLMMAMMNGDIDAMYNYANPIDADVIDTVKGTPDIDLGESAFSGCYQMEYGKDRAPGNDQAFREAASFAIDYNQLATTINGEYGKVPGKGVIPPSCKGYDESLGSLEFDADKAAEMLDEAGYKDVDGDGYRELPDGSPMDLSVIPQYSSKSMDMRNRIAEVIMNSLDKVGIKNHVDSDSISNSEIWEDTVTKGNYDISITLTTSGMASYSTAFRYFMGELREGESSWLWGTIRDDSFRDNYYAMTQAVNDEQYIENNQKLQKYVADTMAAEALCWETAFFPYRTDKYTGWENYPSWGAVHATTWYRLTAK
;
A
#
# COMPACT_ATOMS: atom_id res chain seq x y z
N MET A 1 -0.46 49.27 39.70
CA MET A 1 -0.76 48.69 41.03
C MET A 1 -0.96 47.21 40.85
N LYS A 2 0.00 46.48 41.09
CA LYS A 2 0.33 45.40 42.03
C LYS A 2 -0.89 44.57 42.46
N LYS A 3 -0.89 43.25 42.09
CA LYS A 3 -0.76 42.18 43.10
C LYS A 3 -0.36 40.85 42.42
N LYS A 4 0.78 40.35 42.82
CA LYS A 4 1.24 38.96 42.69
C LYS A 4 0.49 38.12 43.71
N THR A 5 0.09 36.90 43.34
CA THR A 5 -0.16 35.88 44.35
C THR A 5 0.49 34.59 43.91
N VAL A 6 1.39 34.13 44.74
CA VAL A 6 2.10 32.85 44.73
C VAL A 6 1.12 31.81 45.26
N SER A 7 1.00 30.65 44.67
CA SER A 7 0.35 29.52 45.29
C SER A 7 1.19 28.26 45.24
N LEU A 8 1.27 27.70 46.39
CA LEU A 8 2.08 26.66 46.97
C LEU A 8 1.70 25.27 46.43
N LEU A 9 2.70 24.44 46.19
CA LEU A 9 2.58 22.98 46.03
C LEU A 9 2.00 22.33 47.30
N LEU A 10 1.02 21.47 47.14
CA LEU A 10 0.67 20.46 48.13
C LEU A 10 0.45 19.13 47.42
N SER A 11 1.40 18.22 47.60
CA SER A 11 1.31 16.82 47.28
C SER A 11 0.40 16.13 48.31
N LEU A 12 -0.68 15.50 47.84
CA LEU A 12 -1.48 14.60 48.67
C LEU A 12 -1.51 13.22 48.02
N ALA A 13 -0.82 12.27 48.64
CA ALA A 13 -0.96 10.86 48.35
C ALA A 13 -2.29 10.37 48.94
N VAL A 14 -3.15 9.85 48.09
CA VAL A 14 -4.38 9.15 48.52
C VAL A 14 -4.23 7.68 48.17
N CYS A 15 -3.98 6.87 49.20
CA CYS A 15 -4.20 5.42 49.13
C CYS A 15 -5.71 5.16 49.08
N LEU A 16 -6.20 4.60 47.95
CA LEU A 16 -7.58 4.07 47.90
C LEU A 16 -7.54 2.53 48.04
N THR A 17 -8.12 2.05 49.12
CA THR A 17 -8.39 0.65 49.38
C THR A 17 -9.56 0.19 48.53
N MET A 18 -9.34 -0.86 47.73
CA MET A 18 -10.42 -1.55 47.01
C MET A 18 -11.29 -2.35 47.97
N LEU A 19 -12.59 -2.15 47.92
CA LEU A 19 -13.61 -3.05 48.45
C LEU A 19 -14.37 -3.68 47.27
N PRO A 20 -14.63 -5.00 47.29
CA PRO A 20 -15.37 -5.65 46.21
C PRO A 20 -16.88 -5.45 46.40
N VAL A 21 -17.54 -4.96 45.35
CA VAL A 21 -19.01 -4.98 45.26
C VAL A 21 -19.43 -6.31 44.64
N GLN A 22 -20.02 -7.17 45.45
CA GLN A 22 -20.71 -8.38 44.99
C GLN A 22 -22.13 -8.01 44.53
N GLY A 23 -22.36 -8.07 43.23
CA GLY A 23 -23.69 -8.09 42.63
C GLY A 23 -24.15 -9.52 42.44
N VAL A 24 -25.19 -9.89 43.17
CA VAL A 24 -25.84 -11.21 43.08
C VAL A 24 -26.81 -11.17 41.89
N PHE A 25 -26.53 -11.97 40.86
CA PHE A 25 -27.55 -12.40 39.91
C PHE A 25 -27.77 -13.89 40.03
N ALA A 26 -29.03 -14.27 40.20
CA ALA A 26 -29.46 -15.64 40.34
C ALA A 26 -29.27 -16.38 38.99
N ALA A 27 -28.57 -17.51 39.05
CA ALA A 27 -28.43 -18.42 37.93
C ALA A 27 -29.60 -19.41 37.92
N GLU A 28 -30.35 -19.45 36.83
CA GLU A 28 -31.16 -20.63 36.49
C GLU A 28 -30.25 -21.64 35.80
N THR A 29 -30.24 -22.84 36.35
CA THR A 29 -29.43 -23.96 35.85
C THR A 29 -30.17 -24.63 34.71
N GLU A 30 -29.77 -24.40 33.47
CA GLU A 30 -30.05 -25.33 32.38
C GLU A 30 -28.81 -26.19 32.12
N THR A 31 -29.04 -27.50 32.15
CA THR A 31 -28.03 -28.53 31.92
C THR A 31 -27.82 -28.66 30.41
N GLU A 32 -26.83 -27.97 29.87
CA GLU A 32 -26.35 -28.26 28.52
C GLU A 32 -25.34 -29.41 28.56
N THR A 33 -25.61 -30.38 27.73
CA THR A 33 -24.71 -31.49 27.41
C THR A 33 -23.45 -30.92 26.74
N ALA A 34 -22.33 -31.11 27.43
CA ALA A 34 -21.02 -30.79 26.90
C ALA A 34 -20.78 -31.57 25.59
N ALA A 35 -20.71 -30.88 24.46
CA ALA A 35 -20.06 -31.38 23.26
C ALA A 35 -18.55 -31.48 23.59
N GLU A 36 -18.00 -32.67 23.47
CA GLU A 36 -16.56 -32.90 23.61
C GLU A 36 -15.80 -32.02 22.59
N ALA A 37 -15.15 -30.99 23.10
CA ALA A 37 -14.14 -30.28 22.35
C ALA A 37 -13.04 -31.29 22.01
N SER A 38 -12.78 -31.50 20.72
CA SER A 38 -11.61 -32.25 20.27
C SER A 38 -10.37 -31.51 20.80
N GLU A 39 -9.58 -32.16 21.63
CA GLU A 39 -8.26 -31.66 22.05
C GLU A 39 -7.41 -31.48 20.79
N SER A 40 -7.22 -30.23 20.36
CA SER A 40 -6.23 -29.83 19.37
C SER A 40 -4.85 -30.14 19.97
N THR A 41 -4.13 -31.08 19.37
CA THR A 41 -2.78 -31.50 19.80
C THR A 41 -1.66 -30.67 19.18
N GLY A 42 -1.95 -29.43 18.74
CA GLY A 42 -0.97 -28.50 18.17
C GLY A 42 -0.55 -27.42 19.17
N ASN A 43 0.65 -26.87 19.01
CA ASN A 43 1.13 -25.71 19.77
C ASN A 43 0.44 -24.44 19.23
N HIS A 44 -0.85 -24.27 19.50
CA HIS A 44 -1.61 -23.09 19.10
C HIS A 44 -1.07 -21.82 19.76
N VAL A 45 -1.20 -20.71 19.07
CA VAL A 45 -0.96 -19.36 19.60
C VAL A 45 -2.27 -18.87 20.22
N GLU A 46 -2.33 -18.79 21.56
CA GLU A 46 -3.54 -18.38 22.26
C GLU A 46 -3.96 -16.95 21.91
N ASN A 47 -3.00 -16.03 21.84
CA ASN A 47 -3.23 -14.63 21.43
C ASN A 47 -1.98 -14.04 20.79
N LEU A 48 -2.11 -13.55 19.56
CA LEU A 48 -1.08 -12.80 18.85
C LEU A 48 -1.33 -11.30 19.01
N VAL A 49 -0.35 -10.55 19.52
CA VAL A 49 -0.47 -9.10 19.71
C VAL A 49 0.25 -8.37 18.58
N ILE A 50 -0.50 -7.64 17.77
CA ILE A 50 0.02 -6.87 16.62
C ILE A 50 -0.01 -5.39 16.95
N GLY A 51 1.11 -4.71 16.77
CA GLY A 51 1.21 -3.25 16.88
C GLY A 51 1.05 -2.57 15.51
N THR A 52 0.41 -1.40 15.50
CA THR A 52 0.29 -0.54 14.31
C THR A 52 0.36 0.93 14.71
N ILE A 53 0.68 1.82 13.77
CA ILE A 53 0.51 3.28 13.93
C ILE A 53 -0.77 3.79 13.25
N ALA A 54 -1.55 2.89 12.63
CA ALA A 54 -2.81 3.23 12.00
C ALA A 54 -3.92 3.44 13.03
N ASP A 55 -4.84 4.33 12.70
CA ASP A 55 -6.04 4.60 13.49
C ASP A 55 -7.06 3.48 13.31
N GLN A 56 -7.68 3.00 14.39
CA GLN A 56 -8.62 1.88 14.36
C GLN A 56 -10.09 2.32 14.54
N ASN A 57 -10.40 3.59 14.33
CA ASN A 57 -11.73 4.14 14.62
C ASN A 57 -12.75 3.99 13.47
N VAL A 58 -12.37 3.35 12.36
CA VAL A 58 -13.23 3.12 11.20
C VAL A 58 -13.45 1.62 11.00
N PHE A 59 -14.71 1.18 11.08
CA PHE A 59 -15.08 -0.22 10.88
C PHE A 59 -15.42 -0.56 9.43
N ASN A 60 -15.78 0.45 8.63
CA ASN A 60 -16.13 0.26 7.23
C ASN A 60 -14.88 0.08 6.37
N SER A 61 -14.51 -1.18 6.18
CA SER A 61 -13.33 -1.54 5.38
C SER A 61 -13.41 -1.08 3.92
N LEU A 62 -14.61 -0.84 3.37
CA LEU A 62 -14.79 -0.37 2.00
C LEU A 62 -14.37 1.10 1.80
N THR A 63 -14.37 1.88 2.87
CA THR A 63 -14.01 3.31 2.83
C THR A 63 -12.64 3.59 3.43
N GLN A 64 -12.14 2.69 4.24
CA GLN A 64 -10.85 2.82 4.90
C GLN A 64 -9.69 2.47 3.95
N SER A 65 -8.81 3.43 3.71
CA SER A 65 -7.67 3.28 2.79
C SER A 65 -6.30 3.19 3.48
N ASP A 66 -6.28 3.34 4.80
CA ASP A 66 -5.04 3.30 5.59
C ASP A 66 -4.53 1.87 5.87
N ALA A 67 -3.45 1.75 6.64
CA ALA A 67 -2.84 0.47 6.96
C ALA A 67 -3.79 -0.49 7.67
N PHE A 68 -4.64 0.01 8.58
CA PHE A 68 -5.58 -0.83 9.32
C PHE A 68 -6.66 -1.43 8.40
N GLY A 69 -7.27 -0.60 7.52
CA GLY A 69 -8.23 -1.09 6.53
C GLY A 69 -7.64 -2.16 5.61
N ARG A 70 -6.37 -1.98 5.21
CA ARG A 70 -5.67 -2.96 4.38
C ARG A 70 -5.40 -4.28 5.10
N MET A 71 -5.19 -4.27 6.41
CA MET A 71 -5.06 -5.51 7.19
C MET A 71 -6.32 -6.37 7.08
N ASN A 72 -7.50 -5.76 7.10
CA ASN A 72 -8.78 -6.49 6.97
C ASN A 72 -8.88 -7.26 5.66
N TYR A 73 -8.29 -6.74 4.56
CA TYR A 73 -8.22 -7.38 3.25
C TYR A 73 -6.98 -8.25 3.03
N ASN A 74 -6.21 -8.53 4.05
CA ASN A 74 -5.04 -9.41 3.95
C ASN A 74 -5.34 -10.80 4.53
N GLY A 75 -6.50 -11.34 4.15
CA GLY A 75 -6.97 -12.63 4.66
C GLY A 75 -7.24 -12.60 6.16
N PHE A 76 -7.74 -11.50 6.70
CA PHE A 76 -8.00 -11.35 8.13
C PHE A 76 -9.50 -11.34 8.44
N THR A 77 -10.20 -10.20 8.30
CA THR A 77 -11.64 -10.14 8.59
C THR A 77 -12.51 -10.29 7.36
N GLN A 78 -11.96 -10.08 6.17
CA GLN A 78 -12.70 -10.17 4.91
C GLN A 78 -12.38 -11.46 4.14
N GLY A 79 -13.33 -11.92 3.34
CA GLY A 79 -13.14 -13.07 2.44
C GLY A 79 -12.53 -12.63 1.12
N ASP A 80 -11.22 -12.37 1.12
CA ASP A 80 -10.49 -12.02 -0.10
C ASP A 80 -10.55 -13.17 -1.09
N PHE A 81 -10.74 -12.87 -2.38
CA PHE A 81 -10.88 -13.93 -3.39
C PHE A 81 -9.61 -14.74 -3.55
N VAL A 82 -8.46 -14.08 -3.55
CA VAL A 82 -7.13 -14.65 -3.74
C VAL A 82 -6.12 -13.95 -2.82
N TYR A 83 -4.96 -14.58 -2.60
CA TYR A 83 -3.82 -13.94 -1.95
C TYR A 83 -2.56 -14.14 -2.79
N ARG A 84 -1.46 -13.46 -2.41
CA ARG A 84 -0.14 -13.72 -2.99
C ARG A 84 0.74 -14.43 -1.99
N ASP A 85 1.45 -15.44 -2.49
CA ASP A 85 2.47 -16.14 -1.70
C ASP A 85 3.77 -15.30 -1.56
N GLU A 86 4.72 -15.80 -0.80
CA GLU A 86 6.02 -15.13 -0.55
C GLU A 86 6.86 -14.94 -1.82
N ASN A 87 6.55 -15.66 -2.88
CA ASN A 87 7.17 -15.53 -4.21
C ASN A 87 6.32 -14.65 -5.15
N ASN A 88 5.27 -14.02 -4.60
CA ASN A 88 4.39 -13.12 -5.33
C ASN A 88 3.49 -13.81 -6.38
N ASN A 89 3.26 -15.12 -6.28
CA ASN A 89 2.33 -15.84 -7.12
C ASN A 89 0.90 -15.75 -6.55
N LEU A 90 -0.08 -15.59 -7.42
CA LEU A 90 -1.48 -15.64 -7.05
C LEU A 90 -1.89 -17.04 -6.60
N GLN A 91 -2.54 -17.10 -5.44
CA GLN A 91 -3.07 -18.32 -4.85
C GLN A 91 -4.55 -18.12 -4.51
N PRO A 92 -5.38 -19.16 -4.60
CA PRO A 92 -6.76 -19.14 -4.11
C PRO A 92 -6.82 -18.85 -2.61
N TYR A 93 -7.83 -18.05 -2.15
CA TYR A 93 -8.13 -17.84 -0.73
C TYR A 93 -9.60 -18.18 -0.44
N PHE A 94 -10.52 -17.20 -0.48
CA PHE A 94 -11.95 -17.49 -0.43
C PHE A 94 -12.40 -18.30 -1.67
N TRP A 95 -11.88 -17.98 -2.85
CA TRP A 95 -12.02 -18.90 -3.98
C TRP A 95 -11.19 -20.16 -3.75
N LYS A 96 -11.80 -21.31 -3.86
CA LYS A 96 -11.08 -22.60 -3.74
C LYS A 96 -10.26 -22.92 -4.99
N SER A 97 -10.71 -22.42 -6.12
CA SER A 97 -10.00 -22.52 -7.40
C SER A 97 -10.43 -21.41 -8.34
N PHE A 98 -9.57 -21.06 -9.28
CA PHE A 98 -9.93 -20.20 -10.40
C PHE A 98 -9.12 -20.55 -11.66
N THR A 99 -9.66 -20.22 -12.82
CA THR A 99 -8.98 -20.33 -14.12
C THR A 99 -9.37 -19.15 -15.00
N ILE A 100 -8.44 -18.68 -15.82
CA ILE A 100 -8.67 -17.60 -16.79
C ILE A 100 -8.74 -18.24 -18.18
N SER A 101 -9.71 -17.84 -19.01
CA SER A 101 -9.81 -18.29 -20.40
C SER A 101 -8.64 -17.76 -21.25
N ASP A 102 -8.31 -18.49 -22.33
CA ASP A 102 -7.21 -18.14 -23.23
C ASP A 102 -7.37 -16.78 -23.89
N ASP A 103 -8.61 -16.31 -24.06
CA ASP A 103 -8.92 -14.99 -24.62
C ASP A 103 -8.98 -13.87 -23.57
N GLY A 104 -8.74 -14.20 -22.30
CA GLY A 104 -8.72 -13.25 -21.18
C GLY A 104 -10.09 -12.64 -20.83
N LYS A 105 -11.20 -13.21 -21.34
CA LYS A 105 -12.55 -12.65 -21.17
C LYS A 105 -13.40 -13.37 -20.14
N GLN A 106 -12.87 -14.41 -19.49
CA GLN A 106 -13.62 -15.18 -18.50
C GLN A 106 -12.70 -15.61 -17.34
N ILE A 107 -13.25 -15.57 -16.13
CA ILE A 107 -12.68 -16.21 -14.95
C ILE A 107 -13.71 -17.21 -14.44
N ASP A 108 -13.38 -18.50 -14.46
CA ASP A 108 -14.15 -19.54 -13.78
C ASP A 108 -13.60 -19.72 -12.37
N PHE A 109 -14.47 -19.83 -11.37
CA PHE A 109 -14.05 -20.01 -9.98
C PHE A 109 -15.04 -20.87 -9.19
N THR A 110 -14.54 -21.37 -8.04
CA THR A 110 -15.37 -22.09 -7.05
C THR A 110 -15.20 -21.47 -5.66
N ILE A 111 -16.24 -21.57 -4.83
CA ILE A 111 -16.29 -21.06 -3.46
C ILE A 111 -16.49 -22.18 -2.43
N PRO A 112 -16.16 -21.99 -1.14
CA PRO A 112 -16.55 -22.90 -0.07
C PRO A 112 -18.06 -22.82 0.18
N LEU A 113 -18.71 -23.97 0.44
CA LEU A 113 -20.14 -24.05 0.77
C LEU A 113 -20.42 -23.98 2.28
N ASP A 114 -19.39 -24.04 3.09
CA ASP A 114 -19.43 -24.07 4.56
C ASP A 114 -18.96 -22.76 5.22
N ALA A 115 -18.61 -21.76 4.42
CA ALA A 115 -18.24 -20.44 4.93
C ALA A 115 -19.46 -19.71 5.54
N VAL A 116 -19.20 -18.96 6.61
CA VAL A 116 -20.22 -18.18 7.32
C VAL A 116 -19.82 -16.71 7.45
N TRP A 117 -20.80 -15.83 7.44
CA TRP A 117 -20.59 -14.44 7.86
C TRP A 117 -20.33 -14.37 9.37
N HIS A 118 -19.67 -13.33 9.85
CA HIS A 118 -19.33 -13.19 11.27
C HIS A 118 -20.56 -13.04 12.20
N ASP A 119 -21.74 -12.80 11.66
CA ASP A 119 -23.02 -12.79 12.35
C ASP A 119 -23.73 -14.15 12.34
N GLY A 120 -23.13 -15.15 11.67
CA GLY A 120 -23.60 -16.54 11.63
C GLY A 120 -24.47 -16.90 10.44
N GLU A 121 -24.79 -15.96 9.55
CA GLU A 121 -25.49 -16.27 8.30
C GLU A 121 -24.55 -17.01 7.33
N PRO A 122 -25.06 -17.96 6.50
CA PRO A 122 -24.21 -18.65 5.52
C PRO A 122 -23.77 -17.73 4.39
N VAL A 123 -22.53 -17.88 3.92
CA VAL A 123 -22.07 -17.23 2.69
C VAL A 123 -22.60 -18.01 1.49
N THR A 124 -23.23 -17.34 0.56
CA THR A 124 -23.92 -17.97 -0.58
C THR A 124 -23.40 -17.44 -1.93
N MET A 125 -23.75 -18.15 -3.01
CA MET A 125 -23.46 -17.67 -4.37
C MET A 125 -24.21 -16.36 -4.67
N ASP A 126 -25.36 -16.11 -4.03
CA ASP A 126 -26.08 -14.84 -4.16
C ASP A 126 -25.28 -13.65 -3.61
N ASP A 127 -24.51 -13.84 -2.53
CA ASP A 127 -23.59 -12.82 -2.00
C ASP A 127 -22.46 -12.53 -3.01
N VAL A 128 -21.96 -13.56 -3.67
CA VAL A 128 -20.89 -13.41 -4.67
C VAL A 128 -21.40 -12.66 -5.90
N VAL A 129 -22.58 -13.00 -6.42
CA VAL A 129 -23.22 -12.28 -7.54
C VAL A 129 -23.44 -10.82 -7.15
N PHE A 130 -24.06 -10.60 -5.99
CA PHE A 130 -24.28 -9.26 -5.44
C PHE A 130 -22.98 -8.47 -5.34
N THR A 131 -21.90 -9.07 -4.85
CA THR A 131 -20.61 -8.42 -4.68
C THR A 131 -20.10 -7.80 -5.98
N PHE A 132 -20.05 -8.56 -7.06
CA PHE A 132 -19.55 -8.07 -8.34
C PHE A 132 -20.45 -7.00 -8.97
N GLU A 133 -21.77 -7.18 -8.85
CA GLU A 133 -22.73 -6.18 -9.30
C GLU A 133 -22.60 -4.88 -8.48
N TYR A 134 -22.48 -4.98 -7.16
CA TYR A 134 -22.30 -3.84 -6.27
C TYR A 134 -20.97 -3.10 -6.53
N MET A 135 -19.88 -3.84 -6.71
CA MET A 135 -18.57 -3.25 -7.07
C MET A 135 -18.63 -2.53 -8.41
N ARG A 136 -19.30 -3.09 -9.42
CA ARG A 136 -19.46 -2.49 -10.75
C ARG A 136 -20.41 -1.30 -10.72
N ASP A 137 -21.61 -1.47 -10.18
CA ASP A 137 -22.74 -0.56 -10.39
C ASP A 137 -22.86 0.53 -9.33
N VAL A 138 -22.51 0.23 -8.07
CA VAL A 138 -22.57 1.16 -6.94
C VAL A 138 -21.20 1.80 -6.69
N ARG A 139 -20.17 0.98 -6.47
CA ARG A 139 -18.82 1.50 -6.20
C ARG A 139 -18.11 2.06 -7.45
N LYS A 140 -18.66 1.82 -8.63
CA LYS A 140 -18.07 2.27 -9.92
C LYS A 140 -16.61 1.86 -10.06
N ASN A 141 -16.29 0.62 -9.68
CA ASN A 141 -14.93 0.10 -9.81
C ASN A 141 -14.54 0.04 -11.29
N GLY A 142 -13.64 0.93 -11.72
CA GLY A 142 -13.25 1.06 -13.12
C GLY A 142 -12.61 -0.20 -13.70
N SER A 143 -12.04 -1.08 -12.87
CA SER A 143 -11.47 -2.36 -13.34
C SER A 143 -12.53 -3.42 -13.63
N LEU A 144 -13.79 -3.20 -13.26
CA LEU A 144 -14.94 -4.07 -13.55
C LEU A 144 -15.91 -3.45 -14.56
N GLN A 145 -15.59 -2.32 -15.18
CA GLN A 145 -16.47 -1.65 -16.15
C GLN A 145 -16.85 -2.54 -17.34
N ASN A 146 -15.97 -3.47 -17.71
CA ASN A 146 -16.19 -4.41 -18.80
C ASN A 146 -16.78 -5.76 -18.35
N LEU A 147 -17.07 -5.94 -17.05
CA LEU A 147 -17.77 -7.10 -16.54
C LEU A 147 -19.25 -7.05 -16.99
N THR A 148 -19.66 -7.98 -17.84
CA THR A 148 -21.01 -8.01 -18.42
C THR A 148 -21.97 -8.94 -17.69
N GLU A 149 -21.45 -10.02 -17.10
CA GLU A 149 -22.27 -11.06 -16.46
C GLU A 149 -21.48 -11.76 -15.35
N VAL A 150 -22.15 -12.06 -14.24
CA VAL A 150 -21.73 -13.07 -13.26
C VAL A 150 -22.61 -14.29 -13.47
N LYS A 151 -22.10 -15.28 -14.16
CA LYS A 151 -22.85 -16.47 -14.56
C LYS A 151 -22.68 -17.58 -13.54
N VAL A 152 -23.74 -17.86 -12.78
CA VAL A 152 -23.78 -19.02 -11.86
C VAL A 152 -23.82 -20.30 -12.66
N THR A 153 -22.91 -21.23 -12.39
CA THR A 153 -22.77 -22.52 -13.10
C THR A 153 -23.05 -23.72 -12.21
N GLY A 154 -23.09 -23.53 -10.90
CA GLY A 154 -23.41 -24.54 -9.88
C GLY A 154 -23.65 -23.91 -8.53
N ASP A 155 -23.90 -24.72 -7.51
CA ASP A 155 -24.14 -24.24 -6.15
C ASP A 155 -22.87 -23.57 -5.57
N ASP A 156 -21.70 -24.03 -5.99
CA ASP A 156 -20.38 -23.55 -5.55
C ASP A 156 -19.55 -22.90 -6.65
N SER A 157 -20.10 -22.70 -7.84
CA SER A 157 -19.32 -22.30 -9.01
C SER A 157 -19.99 -21.22 -9.84
N ALA A 158 -19.17 -20.29 -10.35
CA ALA A 158 -19.61 -19.23 -11.25
C ALA A 158 -18.48 -18.82 -12.20
N SER A 159 -18.85 -18.01 -13.20
CA SER A 159 -17.94 -17.39 -14.14
C SER A 159 -18.16 -15.88 -14.17
N LEU A 160 -17.07 -15.09 -14.12
CA LEU A 160 -17.09 -13.67 -14.49
C LEU A 160 -16.88 -13.57 -15.99
N ILE A 161 -17.77 -12.87 -16.69
CA ILE A 161 -17.71 -12.70 -18.14
C ILE A 161 -17.44 -11.22 -18.46
N PHE A 162 -16.37 -10.97 -19.20
CA PHE A 162 -15.93 -9.63 -19.62
C PHE A 162 -16.15 -9.42 -21.12
N SER A 163 -16.51 -8.21 -21.54
CA SER A 163 -16.58 -7.83 -22.96
C SER A 163 -15.19 -7.68 -23.60
N GLU A 164 -14.17 -7.31 -22.79
CA GLU A 164 -12.79 -7.13 -23.17
C GLU A 164 -11.86 -8.06 -22.37
N PRO A 165 -10.59 -8.28 -22.77
CA PRO A 165 -9.68 -9.22 -22.10
C PRO A 165 -9.12 -8.66 -20.79
N ASP A 166 -9.98 -8.33 -19.83
CA ASP A 166 -9.60 -7.71 -18.55
C ASP A 166 -9.39 -8.71 -17.41
N ALA A 167 -9.72 -9.99 -17.62
CA ALA A 167 -9.70 -11.00 -16.57
C ALA A 167 -8.33 -11.15 -15.89
N TYR A 168 -7.27 -11.23 -16.69
CA TYR A 168 -5.91 -11.37 -16.19
C TYR A 168 -5.47 -10.13 -15.37
N TYR A 169 -5.72 -8.93 -15.92
CA TYR A 169 -5.35 -7.69 -15.26
C TYR A 169 -6.16 -7.48 -13.97
N TRP A 170 -7.46 -7.74 -14.01
CA TRP A 170 -8.32 -7.61 -12.84
C TRP A 170 -7.82 -8.45 -11.67
N ILE A 171 -7.58 -9.75 -11.88
CA ILE A 171 -7.14 -10.65 -10.80
C ILE A 171 -5.71 -10.33 -10.32
N ASN A 172 -4.82 -9.86 -11.21
CA ASN A 172 -3.44 -9.57 -10.87
C ASN A 172 -3.23 -8.19 -10.25
N SER A 173 -4.10 -7.21 -10.49
CA SER A 173 -3.91 -5.83 -10.02
C SER A 173 -4.98 -5.33 -9.08
N SER A 174 -6.22 -5.81 -9.22
CA SER A 174 -7.36 -5.26 -8.48
C SER A 174 -7.80 -6.10 -7.30
N CYS A 175 -7.52 -7.40 -7.30
CA CYS A 175 -7.93 -8.33 -6.25
C CYS A 175 -7.36 -8.01 -4.86
N ASN A 176 -6.27 -7.26 -4.80
CA ASN A 176 -5.62 -6.93 -3.54
C ASN A 176 -6.01 -5.53 -3.01
N ASN A 177 -6.93 -4.86 -3.70
CA ASN A 177 -7.42 -3.56 -3.31
C ASN A 177 -8.93 -3.62 -3.06
N ASN A 178 -9.32 -4.20 -1.92
CA ASN A 178 -10.71 -4.26 -1.49
C ASN A 178 -11.60 -5.16 -2.38
N ALA A 179 -11.05 -6.26 -2.88
CA ALA A 179 -11.78 -7.27 -3.64
C ALA A 179 -12.05 -8.49 -2.75
N CYS A 180 -13.09 -8.41 -1.95
CA CYS A 180 -13.61 -9.47 -1.10
C CYS A 180 -15.11 -9.68 -1.37
N VAL A 181 -15.66 -10.76 -0.88
CA VAL A 181 -17.10 -10.98 -0.91
C VAL A 181 -17.82 -10.06 0.08
N TYR A 182 -18.96 -9.51 -0.29
CA TYR A 182 -19.80 -8.62 0.52
C TYR A 182 -21.09 -9.30 0.97
N ALA A 183 -21.45 -9.12 2.24
CA ALA A 183 -22.69 -9.62 2.81
C ALA A 183 -23.90 -8.90 2.18
N LYS A 184 -24.60 -9.59 1.27
CA LYS A 184 -25.78 -9.02 0.58
C LYS A 184 -26.82 -8.50 1.58
N HIS A 185 -27.10 -9.24 2.66
CA HIS A 185 -28.08 -8.87 3.68
C HIS A 185 -27.74 -7.58 4.45
N ILE A 186 -26.46 -7.12 4.39
CA ILE A 186 -26.00 -5.88 5.00
C ILE A 186 -25.94 -4.75 3.96
N TRP A 187 -25.39 -5.03 2.77
CA TRP A 187 -25.07 -4.01 1.80
C TRP A 187 -26.17 -3.76 0.76
N GLU A 188 -27.17 -4.65 0.66
CA GLU A 188 -28.29 -4.46 -0.29
C GLU A 188 -29.09 -3.19 0.08
N GLY A 189 -29.25 -2.29 -0.90
CA GLY A 189 -29.96 -1.03 -0.72
C GLY A 189 -29.10 0.12 -0.16
N ILE A 190 -27.79 -0.08 0.03
CA ILE A 190 -26.85 0.99 0.38
C ILE A 190 -26.20 1.53 -0.89
N ASP A 191 -26.71 2.65 -1.38
CA ASP A 191 -26.21 3.29 -2.61
C ASP A 191 -24.88 4.05 -2.40
N ASP A 192 -24.61 4.49 -1.19
CA ASP A 192 -23.38 5.15 -0.80
C ASP A 192 -22.70 4.37 0.33
N PRO A 193 -21.64 3.60 0.02
CA PRO A 193 -20.94 2.78 1.03
C PRO A 193 -20.34 3.61 2.17
N THR A 194 -20.14 4.92 2.01
CA THR A 194 -19.59 5.78 3.06
C THR A 194 -20.59 6.07 4.19
N THR A 195 -21.85 5.74 3.98
CA THR A 195 -22.92 6.00 4.95
C THR A 195 -23.10 4.88 5.99
N LEU A 196 -22.52 3.70 5.76
CA LEU A 196 -22.54 2.61 6.72
C LEU A 196 -21.36 2.76 7.69
N ASP A 197 -21.65 3.27 8.88
CA ASP A 197 -20.65 3.59 9.92
C ASP A 197 -21.06 2.96 11.26
N GLY A 198 -21.00 1.66 11.35
CA GLY A 198 -21.36 0.91 12.55
C GLY A 198 -20.66 -0.45 12.62
N PRO A 199 -20.82 -1.20 13.71
CA PRO A 199 -20.21 -2.53 13.87
C PRO A 199 -20.61 -3.51 12.76
N GLU A 200 -21.78 -3.34 12.15
CA GLU A 200 -22.24 -4.13 11.02
C GLU A 200 -21.37 -3.95 9.76
N ALA A 201 -20.69 -2.80 9.62
CA ALA A 201 -19.74 -2.58 8.52
C ALA A 201 -18.46 -3.43 8.65
N ALA A 202 -18.16 -3.94 9.85
CA ALA A 202 -17.04 -4.83 10.11
C ALA A 202 -17.35 -6.31 9.82
N ILE A 203 -18.62 -6.66 9.56
CA ILE A 203 -19.01 -8.05 9.27
C ILE A 203 -18.38 -8.47 7.94
N GLY A 204 -17.56 -9.48 8.00
CA GLY A 204 -16.93 -10.15 6.88
C GLY A 204 -17.10 -11.65 6.98
N CYS A 205 -16.42 -12.40 6.13
CA CYS A 205 -16.33 -13.86 6.22
C CYS A 205 -14.87 -14.33 6.23
N GLY A 206 -13.94 -13.49 6.67
CA GLY A 206 -12.56 -13.88 6.88
C GLY A 206 -12.37 -14.79 8.11
N PRO A 207 -11.16 -15.31 8.34
CA PRO A 207 -10.86 -16.21 9.45
C PRO A 207 -10.96 -15.58 10.83
N TYR A 208 -11.09 -14.25 10.95
CA TYR A 208 -11.22 -13.56 12.23
C TYR A 208 -12.40 -12.60 12.24
N LYS A 209 -13.18 -12.63 13.31
CA LYS A 209 -14.23 -11.66 13.59
C LYS A 209 -13.83 -10.67 14.68
N LEU A 210 -14.23 -9.42 14.52
CA LEU A 210 -14.11 -8.39 15.55
C LEU A 210 -15.04 -8.73 16.73
N VAL A 211 -14.46 -8.85 17.94
CA VAL A 211 -15.20 -9.09 19.19
C VAL A 211 -15.53 -7.79 19.89
N SER A 212 -14.54 -6.92 20.01
CA SER A 212 -14.71 -5.60 20.62
C SER A 212 -13.61 -4.64 20.23
N TYR A 213 -13.91 -3.35 20.36
CA TYR A 213 -12.97 -2.26 20.16
C TYR A 213 -13.05 -1.30 21.36
N ASP A 214 -11.89 -1.01 21.94
CA ASP A 214 -11.73 0.01 22.99
C ASP A 214 -11.15 1.27 22.34
N SER A 215 -12.00 2.27 22.14
CA SER A 215 -11.63 3.53 21.49
C SER A 215 -10.71 4.42 22.35
N ASP A 216 -10.75 4.28 23.67
CA ASP A 216 -9.88 5.07 24.56
C ASP A 216 -8.47 4.48 24.59
N ALA A 217 -8.37 3.14 24.60
CA ALA A 217 -7.11 2.43 24.56
C ALA A 217 -6.58 2.20 23.14
N GLN A 218 -7.40 2.41 22.10
CA GLN A 218 -7.09 2.13 20.70
C GLN A 218 -6.69 0.66 20.49
N VAL A 219 -7.50 -0.27 21.02
CA VAL A 219 -7.26 -1.72 20.96
C VAL A 219 -8.46 -2.42 20.36
N SER A 220 -8.23 -3.27 19.37
CA SER A 220 -9.23 -4.18 18.81
C SER A 220 -8.92 -5.63 19.19
N TYR A 221 -9.96 -6.40 19.51
CA TYR A 221 -9.88 -7.80 19.87
C TYR A 221 -10.62 -8.67 18.87
N TYR A 222 -9.96 -9.72 18.39
CA TYR A 222 -10.49 -10.63 17.38
C TYR A 222 -10.41 -12.06 17.84
N GLU A 223 -11.36 -12.89 17.37
CA GLU A 223 -11.38 -14.34 17.59
C GLU A 223 -11.44 -15.08 16.27
N ALA A 224 -10.79 -16.23 16.21
CA ALA A 224 -10.84 -17.10 15.05
C ALA A 224 -12.25 -17.61 14.77
N VAL A 225 -12.58 -17.79 13.49
CA VAL A 225 -13.80 -18.41 12.97
C VAL A 225 -13.39 -19.69 12.22
N PRO A 226 -13.40 -20.86 12.88
CA PRO A 226 -12.89 -22.09 12.28
C PRO A 226 -13.58 -22.52 10.98
N GLU A 227 -14.85 -22.15 10.81
CA GLU A 227 -15.62 -22.40 9.58
C GLU A 227 -15.02 -21.67 8.37
N ASN A 228 -14.31 -20.57 8.62
CA ASN A 228 -13.66 -19.72 7.59
C ASN A 228 -12.15 -19.99 7.47
N ALA A 229 -11.73 -21.19 7.78
CA ALA A 229 -10.34 -21.64 7.68
C ALA A 229 -9.98 -22.03 6.23
N PHE A 230 -9.77 -21.05 5.35
CA PHE A 230 -9.62 -21.25 3.89
C PHE A 230 -8.34 -21.96 3.47
N LEU A 231 -7.25 -21.85 4.26
CA LEU A 231 -5.95 -22.45 3.95
C LEU A 231 -5.59 -23.64 4.85
N GLY A 232 -6.54 -24.17 5.60
CA GLY A 232 -6.32 -25.25 6.55
C GLY A 232 -6.65 -24.85 7.97
N GLU A 233 -6.12 -25.53 8.99
CA GLU A 233 -6.38 -25.23 10.38
C GLU A 233 -5.82 -23.87 10.78
N ILE A 234 -6.64 -23.02 11.42
CA ILE A 234 -6.20 -21.76 12.02
C ILE A 234 -5.43 -22.10 13.30
N THR A 235 -4.18 -21.66 13.36
CA THR A 235 -3.28 -21.97 14.49
C THR A 235 -3.15 -20.83 15.51
N VAL A 236 -3.75 -19.68 15.24
CA VAL A 236 -3.80 -18.51 16.13
C VAL A 236 -5.23 -18.30 16.59
N ASP A 237 -5.54 -18.52 17.86
CA ASP A 237 -6.91 -18.52 18.37
C ASP A 237 -7.49 -17.09 18.47
N LYS A 238 -6.66 -16.14 18.89
CA LYS A 238 -7.04 -14.73 19.06
C LYS A 238 -5.98 -13.79 18.52
N VAL A 239 -6.43 -12.61 18.08
CA VAL A 239 -5.54 -11.51 17.68
C VAL A 239 -5.96 -10.24 18.42
N THR A 240 -4.97 -9.56 18.99
CA THR A 240 -5.14 -8.22 19.56
C THR A 240 -4.37 -7.24 18.70
N VAL A 241 -5.02 -6.18 18.24
CA VAL A 241 -4.36 -5.10 17.48
C VAL A 241 -4.32 -3.84 18.34
N GLN A 242 -3.11 -3.34 18.60
CA GLN A 242 -2.86 -2.15 19.41
C GLN A 242 -2.29 -1.03 18.55
N SER A 243 -2.94 0.14 18.54
CA SER A 243 -2.39 1.33 17.88
C SER A 243 -1.47 2.12 18.81
N TYR A 244 -0.42 2.68 18.22
CA TYR A 244 0.57 3.56 18.86
C TYR A 244 0.63 4.89 18.13
N SER A 245 1.08 5.94 18.83
CA SER A 245 1.13 7.31 18.29
C SER A 245 2.18 7.50 17.19
N ASP A 246 3.24 6.70 17.23
CA ASP A 246 4.40 6.82 16.36
C ASP A 246 5.24 5.53 16.36
N GLU A 247 6.15 5.41 15.38
CA GLU A 247 7.02 4.24 15.21
C GLU A 247 7.98 4.02 16.38
N THR A 248 8.47 5.10 17.00
CA THR A 248 9.39 4.99 18.15
C THR A 248 8.69 4.31 19.32
N THR A 249 7.47 4.74 19.63
CA THR A 249 6.65 4.15 20.70
C THR A 249 6.28 2.70 20.38
N LEU A 250 5.93 2.41 19.12
CA LEU A 250 5.67 1.06 18.62
C LEU A 250 6.89 0.14 18.82
N MET A 251 8.09 0.61 18.46
CA MET A 251 9.32 -0.19 18.62
C MET A 251 9.71 -0.37 20.09
N MET A 252 9.45 0.60 20.95
CA MET A 252 9.61 0.43 22.40
C MET A 252 8.72 -0.70 22.94
N ALA A 253 7.46 -0.76 22.52
CA ALA A 253 6.54 -1.83 22.88
C ALA A 253 7.03 -3.20 22.37
N MET A 254 7.57 -3.27 21.14
CA MET A 254 8.21 -4.46 20.59
C MET A 254 9.38 -4.95 21.47
N MET A 255 10.30 -4.04 21.81
CA MET A 255 11.47 -4.37 22.65
C MET A 255 11.08 -4.81 24.06
N ASN A 256 10.01 -4.25 24.62
CA ASN A 256 9.47 -4.65 25.92
C ASN A 256 8.72 -5.98 25.89
N GLY A 257 8.31 -6.47 24.70
CA GLY A 257 7.51 -7.68 24.55
C GLY A 257 6.01 -7.46 24.73
N ASP A 258 5.55 -6.20 24.64
CA ASP A 258 4.13 -5.83 24.73
C ASP A 258 3.39 -6.18 23.42
N ILE A 259 4.11 -6.22 22.29
CA ILE A 259 3.62 -6.70 21.00
C ILE A 259 4.53 -7.77 20.41
N ASP A 260 3.99 -8.62 19.56
CA ASP A 260 4.68 -9.75 18.94
C ASP A 260 5.14 -9.47 17.51
N ALA A 261 4.38 -8.66 16.77
CA ALA A 261 4.69 -8.22 15.41
C ALA A 261 4.13 -6.83 15.15
N MET A 262 4.64 -6.16 14.12
CA MET A 262 4.01 -4.95 13.60
C MET A 262 3.29 -5.22 12.29
N TYR A 263 2.23 -4.44 12.06
CA TYR A 263 1.58 -4.33 10.76
C TYR A 263 1.36 -2.85 10.41
N ASN A 264 1.90 -2.46 9.28
CA ASN A 264 1.74 -1.10 8.78
C ASN A 264 1.82 -1.10 7.24
N TYR A 265 0.73 -1.48 6.59
CA TYR A 265 0.62 -1.73 5.15
C TYR A 265 1.53 -0.84 4.29
N ALA A 266 2.42 -1.48 3.52
CA ALA A 266 3.34 -0.82 2.59
C ALA A 266 4.11 0.40 3.16
N ASN A 267 4.16 0.51 4.49
CA ASN A 267 4.93 1.52 5.21
C ASN A 267 5.87 0.81 6.19
N PRO A 268 7.07 0.41 5.74
CA PRO A 268 8.10 -0.14 6.61
C PRO A 268 8.51 0.90 7.65
N ILE A 269 9.17 0.47 8.72
CA ILE A 269 9.74 1.42 9.67
C ILE A 269 10.85 2.25 9.00
N ASP A 270 10.94 3.51 9.38
CA ASP A 270 11.97 4.42 8.88
C ASP A 270 13.38 3.92 9.24
N ALA A 271 14.34 4.18 8.36
CA ALA A 271 15.74 3.77 8.54
C ALA A 271 16.34 4.23 9.88
N ASP A 272 15.98 5.42 10.34
CA ASP A 272 16.43 5.98 11.63
C ASP A 272 15.93 5.16 12.84
N VAL A 273 14.80 4.45 12.67
CA VAL A 273 14.20 3.61 13.72
C VAL A 273 14.79 2.19 13.73
N ILE A 274 15.24 1.70 12.55
CA ILE A 274 15.86 0.37 12.41
C ILE A 274 17.02 0.21 13.38
N ASP A 275 17.89 1.21 13.51
CA ASP A 275 19.06 1.17 14.39
C ASP A 275 18.71 1.01 15.87
N THR A 276 17.50 1.37 16.28
CA THR A 276 17.04 1.24 17.67
C THR A 276 16.69 -0.22 18.02
N VAL A 277 16.27 -1.01 17.06
CA VAL A 277 15.87 -2.42 17.26
C VAL A 277 16.89 -3.42 16.72
N LYS A 278 17.79 -2.96 15.84
CA LYS A 278 18.85 -3.79 15.25
C LYS A 278 19.74 -4.40 16.32
N GLY A 279 19.85 -5.72 16.32
CA GLY A 279 20.64 -6.46 17.30
C GLY A 279 19.99 -6.62 18.66
N THR A 280 18.74 -6.22 18.85
CA THR A 280 17.96 -6.54 20.04
C THR A 280 17.69 -8.05 20.07
N PRO A 281 18.01 -8.77 21.17
CA PRO A 281 17.72 -10.19 21.27
C PRO A 281 16.24 -10.48 21.05
N ASP A 282 15.96 -11.62 20.43
CA ASP A 282 14.60 -12.12 20.20
C ASP A 282 13.71 -11.26 19.27
N ILE A 283 14.31 -10.33 18.53
CA ILE A 283 13.64 -9.55 17.47
C ILE A 283 14.34 -9.83 16.14
N ASP A 284 13.56 -10.23 15.14
CA ASP A 284 13.94 -10.20 13.74
C ASP A 284 13.45 -8.89 13.12
N LEU A 285 14.26 -8.27 12.27
CA LEU A 285 13.88 -7.01 11.60
C LEU A 285 12.77 -7.20 10.57
N GLY A 286 12.48 -8.45 10.16
CA GLY A 286 11.46 -8.72 9.16
C GLY A 286 11.80 -8.10 7.81
N GLU A 287 13.05 -8.26 7.36
CA GLU A 287 13.51 -7.72 6.08
C GLU A 287 12.72 -8.31 4.92
N SER A 288 12.17 -7.46 4.07
CA SER A 288 11.46 -7.83 2.85
C SER A 288 11.76 -6.86 1.71
N ALA A 289 11.51 -7.28 0.47
CA ALA A 289 11.62 -6.39 -0.67
C ALA A 289 10.47 -5.39 -0.67
N PHE A 290 10.76 -4.12 -0.91
CA PHE A 290 9.73 -3.10 -1.08
C PHE A 290 9.27 -3.05 -2.53
N SER A 291 7.95 -3.00 -2.76
CA SER A 291 7.34 -2.96 -4.10
C SER A 291 6.90 -1.56 -4.50
N GLY A 292 7.36 -0.54 -3.80
CA GLY A 292 7.14 0.88 -4.09
C GLY A 292 8.46 1.60 -4.34
N CYS A 293 8.40 2.87 -4.72
CA CYS A 293 9.55 3.76 -4.70
C CYS A 293 9.13 5.23 -4.67
N TYR A 294 9.99 6.06 -4.13
CA TYR A 294 9.99 7.47 -4.46
C TYR A 294 10.42 7.65 -5.89
N GLN A 295 9.73 8.53 -6.61
CA GLN A 295 10.01 8.83 -8.00
C GLN A 295 9.92 10.32 -8.27
N MET A 296 10.68 10.78 -9.26
CA MET A 296 10.67 12.13 -9.78
C MET A 296 10.11 12.13 -11.19
N GLU A 297 9.27 13.11 -11.51
CA GLU A 297 8.72 13.32 -12.84
C GLU A 297 8.90 14.78 -13.27
N TYR A 298 9.26 14.99 -14.54
CA TYR A 298 9.33 16.32 -15.14
C TYR A 298 8.00 16.74 -15.72
N GLY A 299 7.62 18.02 -15.54
CA GLY A 299 6.49 18.65 -16.20
C GLY A 299 6.78 18.85 -17.69
N LYS A 300 6.28 17.94 -18.55
CA LYS A 300 6.59 17.89 -19.99
C LYS A 300 5.72 18.82 -20.85
N ASP A 301 4.82 19.58 -20.27
CA ASP A 301 3.96 20.52 -20.99
C ASP A 301 4.65 21.87 -21.26
N ARG A 302 5.81 22.12 -20.65
CA ARG A 302 6.57 23.37 -20.79
C ARG A 302 8.09 23.15 -20.70
N ALA A 303 8.86 24.17 -21.12
CA ALA A 303 10.30 24.19 -20.99
C ALA A 303 10.68 24.37 -19.48
N PRO A 304 11.80 23.75 -19.03
CA PRO A 304 12.68 22.88 -19.81
C PRO A 304 12.23 21.40 -19.80
N GLY A 305 11.19 21.03 -19.05
CA GLY A 305 10.75 19.66 -18.88
C GLY A 305 10.30 18.95 -20.18
N ASN A 306 9.87 19.70 -21.19
CA ASN A 306 9.52 19.17 -22.52
C ASN A 306 10.74 18.84 -23.41
N ASP A 307 11.95 19.29 -23.03
CA ASP A 307 13.20 18.98 -23.74
C ASP A 307 13.84 17.71 -23.17
N GLN A 308 13.94 16.66 -24.00
CA GLN A 308 14.55 15.40 -23.60
C GLN A 308 16.04 15.57 -23.26
N ALA A 309 16.78 16.41 -24.01
CA ALA A 309 18.20 16.64 -23.74
C ALA A 309 18.41 17.27 -22.35
N PHE A 310 17.50 18.15 -21.92
CA PHE A 310 17.51 18.69 -20.58
C PHE A 310 17.28 17.59 -19.53
N ARG A 311 16.26 16.74 -19.70
CA ARG A 311 15.96 15.68 -18.72
C ARG A 311 17.11 14.68 -18.60
N GLU A 312 17.70 14.26 -19.74
CA GLU A 312 18.87 13.39 -19.75
C GLU A 312 20.07 14.02 -19.02
N ALA A 313 20.34 15.29 -19.25
CA ALA A 313 21.41 16.00 -18.57
C ALA A 313 21.13 16.15 -17.06
N ALA A 314 19.91 16.56 -16.69
CA ALA A 314 19.51 16.74 -15.30
C ALA A 314 19.57 15.42 -14.52
N SER A 315 19.27 14.27 -15.15
CA SER A 315 19.40 12.95 -14.53
C SER A 315 20.85 12.68 -14.07
N PHE A 316 21.85 13.05 -14.85
CA PHE A 316 23.26 12.90 -14.40
C PHE A 316 23.64 13.86 -13.28
N ALA A 317 22.90 14.97 -13.07
CA ALA A 317 23.17 15.87 -11.96
C ALA A 317 22.71 15.33 -10.61
N ILE A 318 21.76 14.41 -10.57
CA ILE A 318 21.16 13.90 -9.32
C ILE A 318 22.07 12.89 -8.63
N ASP A 319 22.37 13.14 -7.34
CA ASP A 319 23.14 12.22 -6.50
C ASP A 319 22.27 11.11 -5.91
N TYR A 320 22.08 10.04 -6.72
CA TYR A 320 21.29 8.87 -6.31
C TYR A 320 21.89 8.09 -5.14
N ASN A 321 23.20 8.17 -4.89
CA ASN A 321 23.81 7.56 -3.71
C ASN A 321 23.38 8.32 -2.45
N GLN A 322 23.38 9.67 -2.52
CA GLN A 322 22.90 10.50 -1.42
C GLN A 322 21.38 10.27 -1.20
N LEU A 323 20.59 10.18 -2.27
CA LEU A 323 19.15 9.88 -2.17
C LEU A 323 18.91 8.52 -1.52
N ALA A 324 19.59 7.46 -1.99
CA ALA A 324 19.46 6.13 -1.43
C ALA A 324 19.77 6.11 0.08
N THR A 325 20.86 6.78 0.48
CA THR A 325 21.22 6.92 1.90
C THR A 325 20.20 7.75 2.69
N THR A 326 19.66 8.81 2.09
CA THR A 326 18.65 9.68 2.76
C THR A 326 17.35 8.94 2.97
N ILE A 327 16.92 8.11 1.99
CA ILE A 327 15.62 7.44 2.02
C ILE A 327 15.67 6.18 2.91
N ASN A 328 16.72 5.35 2.77
CA ASN A 328 16.72 4.02 3.38
C ASN A 328 18.07 3.66 4.05
N GLY A 329 18.86 4.67 4.44
CA GLY A 329 20.12 4.48 5.18
C GLY A 329 21.12 3.60 4.42
N GLU A 330 21.75 2.66 5.11
CA GLU A 330 22.70 1.70 4.52
C GLU A 330 22.05 0.65 3.61
N TYR A 331 20.72 0.53 3.65
CA TYR A 331 19.93 -0.46 2.91
C TYR A 331 19.42 0.06 1.55
N GLY A 332 19.47 1.38 1.34
CA GLY A 332 19.06 2.01 0.09
C GLY A 332 20.02 1.69 -1.06
N LYS A 333 19.45 1.44 -2.25
CA LYS A 333 20.23 1.11 -3.47
C LYS A 333 19.90 2.09 -4.58
N VAL A 334 20.92 2.44 -5.37
CA VAL A 334 20.75 3.22 -6.60
C VAL A 334 19.79 2.50 -7.55
N PRO A 335 18.75 3.17 -8.04
CA PRO A 335 17.71 2.51 -8.83
C PRO A 335 18.13 2.28 -10.30
N GLY A 336 17.38 1.40 -10.96
CA GLY A 336 17.39 1.23 -12.40
C GLY A 336 16.59 2.32 -13.12
N LYS A 337 16.78 2.43 -14.46
CA LYS A 337 16.16 3.47 -15.29
C LYS A 337 14.67 3.24 -15.57
N GLY A 338 14.15 2.05 -15.34
CA GLY A 338 12.80 1.66 -15.73
C GLY A 338 11.68 2.00 -14.75
N VAL A 339 11.96 2.63 -13.61
CA VAL A 339 11.05 3.01 -12.51
C VAL A 339 10.30 1.87 -11.83
N ILE A 340 10.49 0.62 -12.23
CA ILE A 340 9.84 -0.55 -11.63
C ILE A 340 10.81 -1.20 -10.63
N PRO A 341 10.40 -1.38 -9.35
CA PRO A 341 11.25 -2.05 -8.36
C PRO A 341 11.57 -3.51 -8.73
N PRO A 342 12.75 -4.04 -8.33
CA PRO A 342 13.17 -5.42 -8.64
C PRO A 342 12.22 -6.49 -8.10
N SER A 343 11.45 -6.20 -7.05
CA SER A 343 10.44 -7.10 -6.48
C SER A 343 9.18 -7.23 -7.32
N CYS A 344 8.98 -6.36 -8.32
CA CYS A 344 7.77 -6.32 -9.12
C CYS A 344 7.89 -7.15 -10.40
N LYS A 345 6.77 -7.77 -10.78
CA LYS A 345 6.68 -8.55 -12.02
C LYS A 345 6.98 -7.66 -13.24
N GLY A 346 7.88 -8.11 -14.09
CA GLY A 346 8.26 -7.41 -15.31
C GLY A 346 9.47 -6.48 -15.17
N TYR A 347 10.09 -6.38 -13.99
CA TYR A 347 11.34 -5.62 -13.83
C TYR A 347 12.36 -5.96 -14.94
N ASP A 348 12.91 -4.94 -15.57
CA ASP A 348 13.90 -5.07 -16.65
C ASP A 348 15.29 -4.59 -16.20
N GLU A 349 16.10 -5.52 -15.71
CA GLU A 349 17.48 -5.27 -15.29
C GLU A 349 18.38 -4.79 -16.46
N SER A 350 18.02 -5.11 -17.70
CA SER A 350 18.83 -4.78 -18.88
C SER A 350 18.91 -3.29 -19.18
N LEU A 351 18.00 -2.47 -18.63
CA LEU A 351 18.01 -1.02 -18.78
C LEU A 351 19.15 -0.33 -18.02
N GLY A 352 19.82 -1.04 -17.13
CA GLY A 352 20.92 -0.52 -16.31
C GLY A 352 20.46 0.42 -15.20
N SER A 353 21.42 0.94 -14.45
CA SER A 353 21.19 1.85 -13.32
C SER A 353 21.27 3.31 -13.74
N LEU A 354 20.65 4.19 -12.94
CA LEU A 354 20.89 5.62 -12.98
C LEU A 354 22.32 5.93 -12.52
N GLU A 355 22.90 6.99 -13.06
CA GLU A 355 24.29 7.38 -12.83
C GLU A 355 24.36 8.83 -12.37
N PHE A 356 25.23 9.13 -11.42
CA PHE A 356 25.56 10.48 -11.00
C PHE A 356 26.92 10.91 -11.58
N ASP A 357 26.90 11.97 -12.38
CA ASP A 357 28.09 12.62 -12.95
C ASP A 357 27.80 14.09 -13.22
N ALA A 358 28.09 14.97 -12.26
CA ALA A 358 27.78 16.40 -12.36
C ALA A 358 28.57 17.12 -13.49
N ASP A 359 29.80 16.67 -13.77
CA ASP A 359 30.60 17.25 -14.86
C ASP A 359 29.99 16.92 -16.21
N LYS A 360 29.57 15.67 -16.41
CA LYS A 360 28.84 15.22 -17.61
C LYS A 360 27.50 15.94 -17.76
N ALA A 361 26.76 16.11 -16.66
CA ALA A 361 25.50 16.86 -16.65
C ALA A 361 25.72 18.30 -17.16
N ALA A 362 26.75 18.98 -16.64
CA ALA A 362 27.07 20.35 -17.05
C ALA A 362 27.48 20.43 -18.54
N GLU A 363 28.28 19.49 -19.04
CA GLU A 363 28.66 19.40 -20.45
C GLU A 363 27.42 19.20 -21.35
N MET A 364 26.55 18.26 -21.00
CA MET A 364 25.31 17.99 -21.74
C MET A 364 24.35 19.20 -21.75
N LEU A 365 24.23 19.91 -20.62
CA LEU A 365 23.43 21.15 -20.55
C LEU A 365 24.01 22.23 -21.48
N ASP A 366 25.35 22.39 -21.50
CA ASP A 366 26.02 23.35 -22.43
C ASP A 366 25.79 23.00 -23.91
N GLU A 367 25.86 21.71 -24.26
CA GLU A 367 25.59 21.21 -25.62
C GLU A 367 24.12 21.40 -26.01
N ALA A 368 23.18 21.21 -25.07
CA ALA A 368 21.75 21.44 -25.29
C ALA A 368 21.37 22.95 -25.33
N GLY A 369 22.33 23.85 -25.03
CA GLY A 369 22.14 25.29 -25.11
C GLY A 369 21.70 25.97 -23.82
N TYR A 370 21.60 25.25 -22.72
CA TYR A 370 21.34 25.81 -21.39
C TYR A 370 22.63 26.39 -20.83
N LYS A 371 22.81 27.71 -20.85
CA LYS A 371 24.05 28.42 -20.51
C LYS A 371 23.78 29.56 -19.58
N ASP A 372 24.71 29.82 -18.66
CA ASP A 372 24.75 31.06 -17.88
C ASP A 372 25.20 32.21 -18.82
N VAL A 373 24.24 32.98 -19.33
CA VAL A 373 24.53 34.06 -20.32
C VAL A 373 24.66 35.43 -19.66
N ASP A 374 24.13 35.64 -18.46
CA ASP A 374 24.22 36.90 -17.73
C ASP A 374 25.29 36.89 -16.64
N GLY A 375 25.84 35.73 -16.30
CA GLY A 375 26.96 35.56 -15.37
C GLY A 375 26.55 35.55 -13.89
N ASP A 376 25.29 35.24 -13.61
CA ASP A 376 24.79 35.17 -12.23
C ASP A 376 25.05 33.81 -11.55
N GLY A 377 25.54 32.84 -12.29
CA GLY A 377 25.85 31.48 -11.86
C GLY A 377 24.76 30.47 -12.16
N TYR A 378 23.64 30.88 -12.73
CA TYR A 378 22.54 30.02 -13.14
C TYR A 378 22.39 30.00 -14.66
N ARG A 379 21.82 28.93 -15.16
CA ARG A 379 21.60 28.69 -16.60
C ARG A 379 20.25 29.25 -17.03
N GLU A 380 20.19 29.82 -18.20
CA GLU A 380 18.95 30.19 -18.90
C GLU A 380 18.48 29.07 -19.83
N LEU A 381 17.21 29.18 -20.26
CA LEU A 381 16.67 28.39 -21.36
C LEU A 381 17.44 28.72 -22.68
N PRO A 382 17.44 27.81 -23.68
CA PRO A 382 18.14 28.05 -24.95
C PRO A 382 17.74 29.32 -25.72
N ASP A 383 16.58 29.89 -25.40
CA ASP A 383 16.12 31.16 -25.97
C ASP A 383 16.59 32.39 -25.16
N GLY A 384 17.33 32.19 -24.09
CA GLY A 384 17.83 33.23 -23.19
C GLY A 384 16.83 33.67 -22.12
N SER A 385 15.69 33.01 -21.99
CA SER A 385 14.72 33.28 -20.92
C SER A 385 15.22 32.73 -19.57
N PRO A 386 14.96 33.41 -18.43
CA PRO A 386 15.30 32.92 -17.12
C PRO A 386 14.67 31.55 -16.83
N MET A 387 15.43 30.68 -16.15
CA MET A 387 14.98 29.37 -15.70
C MET A 387 15.00 29.30 -14.16
N ASP A 388 13.86 28.96 -13.55
CA ASP A 388 13.72 28.75 -12.10
C ASP A 388 12.66 27.66 -11.88
N LEU A 389 13.10 26.45 -11.54
CA LEU A 389 12.24 25.25 -11.52
C LEU A 389 11.45 25.15 -10.20
N SER A 390 10.16 25.01 -10.31
CA SER A 390 9.29 24.65 -9.19
C SER A 390 9.38 23.16 -8.88
N VAL A 391 9.75 22.82 -7.64
CA VAL A 391 9.81 21.47 -7.12
C VAL A 391 8.66 21.24 -6.15
N ILE A 392 7.81 20.25 -6.42
CA ILE A 392 6.63 19.96 -5.62
C ILE A 392 6.64 18.52 -5.08
N PRO A 393 7.16 18.28 -3.87
CA PRO A 393 7.01 17.00 -3.21
C PRO A 393 5.53 16.74 -2.90
N GLN A 394 5.10 15.50 -3.07
CA GLN A 394 3.72 15.08 -2.77
C GLN A 394 3.37 15.39 -1.33
N TYR A 395 2.23 16.04 -1.10
CA TYR A 395 1.76 16.32 0.25
C TYR A 395 1.50 15.03 1.04
N SER A 396 1.91 15.03 2.32
CA SER A 396 1.61 13.98 3.27
C SER A 396 1.49 14.57 4.67
N SER A 397 0.41 14.32 5.36
CA SER A 397 0.23 14.77 6.75
C SER A 397 1.17 14.06 7.75
N LYS A 398 1.77 12.92 7.37
CA LYS A 398 2.58 12.08 8.27
C LYS A 398 4.06 11.97 7.87
N SER A 399 4.42 12.20 6.61
CA SER A 399 5.78 11.97 6.09
C SER A 399 6.36 13.12 5.26
N MET A 400 5.94 14.37 5.54
CA MET A 400 6.49 15.54 4.84
C MET A 400 7.98 15.74 5.07
N ASP A 401 8.49 15.39 6.25
CA ASP A 401 9.92 15.58 6.56
C ASP A 401 10.82 14.75 5.64
N MET A 402 10.48 13.50 5.38
CA MET A 402 11.22 12.66 4.43
C MET A 402 11.14 13.24 3.02
N ARG A 403 9.96 13.64 2.58
CA ARG A 403 9.74 14.21 1.23
C ARG A 403 10.48 15.54 1.03
N ASN A 404 10.54 16.37 2.06
CA ASN A 404 11.34 17.60 2.04
C ASN A 404 12.84 17.29 1.97
N ARG A 405 13.35 16.31 2.72
CA ARG A 405 14.76 15.87 2.64
C ARG A 405 15.11 15.37 1.24
N ILE A 406 14.22 14.59 0.61
CA ILE A 406 14.39 14.14 -0.79
C ILE A 406 14.46 15.34 -1.73
N ALA A 407 13.51 16.28 -1.60
CA ALA A 407 13.49 17.49 -2.43
C ALA A 407 14.78 18.32 -2.25
N GLU A 408 15.28 18.47 -1.03
CA GLU A 408 16.54 19.18 -0.74
C GLU A 408 17.75 18.54 -1.43
N VAL A 409 17.84 17.19 -1.44
CA VAL A 409 18.95 16.50 -2.14
C VAL A 409 18.87 16.76 -3.65
N ILE A 410 17.69 16.68 -4.25
CA ILE A 410 17.48 16.94 -5.67
C ILE A 410 17.81 18.39 -6.00
N MET A 411 17.28 19.34 -5.25
CA MET A 411 17.49 20.77 -5.44
C MET A 411 18.97 21.14 -5.34
N ASN A 412 19.65 20.65 -4.31
CA ASN A 412 21.09 20.87 -4.14
C ASN A 412 21.94 20.24 -5.26
N SER A 413 21.46 19.12 -5.83
CA SER A 413 22.12 18.47 -6.97
C SER A 413 21.98 19.31 -8.25
N LEU A 414 20.80 19.83 -8.52
CA LEU A 414 20.52 20.70 -9.66
C LEU A 414 21.24 22.06 -9.55
N ASP A 415 21.27 22.65 -8.34
CA ASP A 415 21.95 23.92 -8.08
C ASP A 415 23.46 23.85 -8.41
N LYS A 416 24.12 22.73 -8.07
CA LYS A 416 25.55 22.51 -8.37
C LYS A 416 25.91 22.57 -9.85
N VAL A 417 24.97 22.29 -10.73
CA VAL A 417 25.15 22.38 -12.19
C VAL A 417 24.53 23.65 -12.77
N GLY A 418 24.15 24.61 -11.93
CA GLY A 418 23.61 25.91 -12.34
C GLY A 418 22.13 25.89 -12.75
N ILE A 419 21.35 24.91 -12.31
CA ILE A 419 19.90 24.88 -12.51
C ILE A 419 19.23 25.49 -11.27
N LYS A 420 18.74 26.72 -11.42
CA LYS A 420 17.99 27.39 -10.36
C LYS A 420 16.66 26.69 -10.09
N ASN A 421 16.32 26.55 -8.81
CA ASN A 421 15.12 25.84 -8.41
C ASN A 421 14.63 26.28 -7.02
N HIS A 422 13.37 25.98 -6.71
CA HIS A 422 12.75 26.28 -5.41
C HIS A 422 11.60 25.32 -5.12
N VAL A 423 11.29 25.13 -3.83
CA VAL A 423 10.05 24.44 -3.42
C VAL A 423 8.87 25.40 -3.60
N ASP A 424 7.86 24.98 -4.34
CA ASP A 424 6.58 25.71 -4.42
C ASP A 424 5.71 25.36 -3.21
N SER A 425 5.90 26.14 -2.12
CA SER A 425 5.21 25.91 -0.85
C SER A 425 3.69 26.08 -0.93
N ASP A 426 3.20 26.90 -1.86
CA ASP A 426 1.77 27.13 -2.02
C ASP A 426 1.09 25.87 -2.60
N SER A 427 1.73 25.23 -3.57
CA SER A 427 1.25 24.02 -4.23
C SER A 427 1.32 22.75 -3.36
N ILE A 428 2.01 22.81 -2.22
CA ILE A 428 2.14 21.67 -1.28
C ILE A 428 1.50 21.93 0.09
N SER A 429 0.64 22.94 0.19
CA SER A 429 0.05 23.34 1.49
C SER A 429 -0.96 22.34 2.06
N ASN A 430 -1.61 21.57 1.21
CA ASN A 430 -2.50 20.47 1.58
C ASN A 430 -2.68 19.49 0.39
N SER A 431 -3.36 18.36 0.62
CA SER A 431 -3.56 17.31 -0.38
C SER A 431 -4.35 17.81 -1.59
N GLU A 432 -5.44 18.55 -1.36
CA GLU A 432 -6.33 19.02 -2.43
C GLU A 432 -5.61 19.98 -3.40
N ILE A 433 -4.81 20.90 -2.85
CA ILE A 433 -4.04 21.86 -3.68
C ILE A 433 -2.93 21.14 -4.43
N TRP A 434 -2.23 20.21 -3.78
CA TRP A 434 -1.22 19.41 -4.45
C TRP A 434 -1.83 18.61 -5.63
N GLU A 435 -2.94 17.94 -5.41
CA GLU A 435 -3.65 17.17 -6.44
C GLU A 435 -4.10 18.05 -7.60
N ASP A 436 -4.67 19.21 -7.30
CA ASP A 436 -5.07 20.19 -8.33
C ASP A 436 -3.88 20.67 -9.15
N THR A 437 -2.73 20.90 -8.51
CA THR A 437 -1.50 21.35 -9.17
C THR A 437 -0.95 20.29 -10.11
N VAL A 438 -0.82 19.04 -9.65
CA VAL A 438 -0.23 17.95 -10.45
C VAL A 438 -1.15 17.51 -11.58
N THR A 439 -2.47 17.43 -11.36
CA THR A 439 -3.44 17.04 -12.39
C THR A 439 -3.55 18.08 -13.51
N LYS A 440 -3.22 19.34 -13.23
CA LYS A 440 -3.12 20.41 -14.23
C LYS A 440 -1.74 20.50 -14.92
N GLY A 441 -0.76 19.70 -14.48
CA GLY A 441 0.61 19.77 -14.97
C GLY A 441 1.34 21.08 -14.62
N ASN A 442 0.93 21.76 -13.55
CA ASN A 442 1.47 23.07 -13.14
C ASN A 442 2.72 22.93 -12.26
N TYR A 443 3.67 22.12 -12.68
CA TYR A 443 4.95 21.92 -11.98
C TYR A 443 6.09 21.74 -12.99
N ASP A 444 7.33 21.92 -12.54
CA ASP A 444 8.51 21.58 -13.33
C ASP A 444 9.09 20.23 -12.91
N ILE A 445 9.12 19.96 -11.59
CA ILE A 445 9.52 18.68 -11.02
C ILE A 445 8.49 18.29 -9.94
N SER A 446 7.90 17.11 -10.08
CA SER A 446 7.06 16.47 -9.04
C SER A 446 7.80 15.30 -8.43
N ILE A 447 7.75 15.17 -7.09
CA ILE A 447 8.30 14.05 -6.35
C ILE A 447 7.15 13.32 -5.69
N THR A 448 6.94 12.05 -6.06
CA THR A 448 5.82 11.24 -5.56
C THR A 448 6.32 9.94 -4.95
N LEU A 449 5.57 9.39 -4.01
CA LEU A 449 5.75 8.02 -3.55
C LEU A 449 4.65 7.17 -4.19
N THR A 450 5.03 6.25 -5.02
CA THR A 450 4.11 5.23 -5.52
C THR A 450 4.36 3.94 -4.76
N THR A 451 3.37 3.53 -3.98
CA THR A 451 3.38 2.23 -3.33
C THR A 451 2.46 1.30 -4.08
N SER A 452 2.96 0.11 -4.36
CA SER A 452 2.11 -0.99 -4.78
C SER A 452 2.28 -2.04 -3.69
N GLY A 453 1.27 -2.26 -2.90
CA GLY A 453 1.26 -3.39 -1.97
C GLY A 453 1.39 -4.72 -2.68
N MET A 454 1.60 -4.70 -4.00
CA MET A 454 1.53 -5.89 -4.83
C MET A 454 2.43 -5.78 -6.04
N ALA A 455 2.82 -6.92 -6.50
CA ALA A 455 3.66 -7.25 -7.62
C ALA A 455 3.37 -6.61 -8.98
N SER A 456 2.29 -5.92 -9.15
CA SER A 456 2.02 -5.23 -10.41
C SER A 456 2.15 -3.72 -10.21
N TYR A 457 3.33 -3.20 -10.39
CA TYR A 457 3.60 -1.75 -10.33
C TYR A 457 3.05 -1.00 -11.57
N SER A 458 2.09 -1.59 -12.27
CA SER A 458 1.44 -1.00 -13.45
C SER A 458 0.76 0.33 -13.17
N THR A 459 0.34 0.58 -11.95
CA THR A 459 -0.29 1.82 -11.51
C THR A 459 0.63 3.03 -11.71
N ALA A 460 1.96 2.88 -11.54
CA ALA A 460 2.91 3.97 -11.78
C ALA A 460 2.83 4.50 -13.21
N PHE A 461 2.77 3.61 -14.21
CA PHE A 461 2.66 4.03 -15.60
C PHE A 461 1.39 4.81 -15.89
N ARG A 462 0.27 4.45 -15.24
CA ARG A 462 -0.97 5.21 -15.35
C ARG A 462 -0.80 6.63 -14.84
N TYR A 463 -0.11 6.80 -13.72
CA TYR A 463 0.12 8.11 -13.14
C TYR A 463 1.02 8.99 -13.99
N PHE A 464 1.92 8.42 -14.80
CA PHE A 464 2.74 9.20 -15.73
C PHE A 464 2.01 9.71 -16.96
N MET A 465 0.83 9.14 -17.29
CA MET A 465 0.04 9.61 -18.43
C MET A 465 -0.57 10.99 -18.18
N GLY A 466 -0.56 11.84 -19.19
CA GLY A 466 -1.23 13.13 -19.18
C GLY A 466 -2.67 13.09 -19.68
N GLU A 467 -3.07 12.00 -20.32
CA GLU A 467 -4.44 11.79 -20.83
C GLU A 467 -4.78 10.31 -20.97
N LEU A 468 -6.06 10.00 -20.85
CA LEU A 468 -6.63 8.69 -21.08
C LEU A 468 -7.33 8.60 -22.44
N ARG A 469 -7.89 7.44 -22.77
CA ARG A 469 -8.79 7.28 -23.91
C ARG A 469 -10.06 8.12 -23.72
N GLU A 470 -10.66 8.53 -24.83
CA GLU A 470 -11.90 9.31 -24.81
C GLU A 470 -13.00 8.59 -24.03
N GLY A 471 -13.64 9.32 -23.13
CA GLY A 471 -14.71 8.80 -22.27
C GLY A 471 -14.23 8.17 -20.96
N GLU A 472 -12.94 7.98 -20.74
CA GLU A 472 -12.39 7.54 -19.47
C GLU A 472 -12.09 8.76 -18.57
N SER A 473 -12.40 8.61 -17.29
CA SER A 473 -11.99 9.56 -16.25
C SER A 473 -11.08 8.88 -15.26
N SER A 474 -9.98 9.52 -14.92
CA SER A 474 -9.07 9.02 -13.91
C SER A 474 -8.30 10.15 -13.27
N TRP A 475 -7.81 9.84 -12.11
CA TRP A 475 -6.88 10.65 -11.38
C TRP A 475 -5.48 10.43 -11.96
N LEU A 476 -4.97 11.44 -12.67
CA LEU A 476 -3.66 11.44 -13.31
C LEU A 476 -2.88 12.64 -12.80
N TRP A 477 -1.59 12.50 -12.66
CA TRP A 477 -0.71 13.63 -12.36
C TRP A 477 0.50 13.72 -13.29
N GLY A 478 0.59 12.83 -14.28
CA GLY A 478 1.68 12.81 -15.23
C GLY A 478 1.46 13.72 -16.43
N THR A 479 2.52 13.90 -17.20
CA THR A 479 2.55 14.76 -18.39
C THR A 479 2.99 14.04 -19.66
N ILE A 480 3.05 12.68 -19.66
CA ILE A 480 3.31 11.91 -20.87
C ILE A 480 2.05 11.91 -21.76
N ARG A 481 2.14 12.54 -22.95
CA ARG A 481 1.06 12.63 -23.94
C ARG A 481 1.43 11.90 -25.23
N ASP A 482 2.13 10.79 -25.12
CA ASP A 482 2.57 9.97 -26.24
C ASP A 482 1.60 8.81 -26.46
N ASP A 483 1.04 8.73 -27.68
CA ASP A 483 0.09 7.67 -28.05
C ASP A 483 0.70 6.28 -27.91
N SER A 484 1.99 6.11 -28.21
CA SER A 484 2.65 4.81 -28.12
C SER A 484 2.81 4.35 -26.66
N PHE A 485 3.06 5.29 -25.73
CA PHE A 485 3.08 4.99 -24.30
C PHE A 485 1.70 4.57 -23.81
N ARG A 486 0.68 5.34 -24.17
CA ARG A 486 -0.71 5.05 -23.82
C ARG A 486 -1.17 3.70 -24.38
N ASP A 487 -0.89 3.42 -25.65
CA ASP A 487 -1.29 2.17 -26.29
C ASP A 487 -0.58 0.96 -25.67
N ASN A 488 0.71 1.06 -25.31
CA ASN A 488 1.42 0.01 -24.58
C ASN A 488 0.86 -0.20 -23.17
N TYR A 489 0.44 0.86 -22.48
CA TYR A 489 -0.24 0.75 -21.20
C TYR A 489 -1.53 -0.06 -21.33
N TYR A 490 -2.38 0.25 -22.28
CA TYR A 490 -3.62 -0.50 -22.49
C TYR A 490 -3.35 -1.93 -22.99
N ALA A 491 -2.34 -2.15 -23.81
CA ALA A 491 -1.93 -3.50 -24.18
C ALA A 491 -1.45 -4.33 -22.97
N MET A 492 -0.80 -3.69 -21.99
CA MET A 492 -0.41 -4.33 -20.74
C MET A 492 -1.65 -4.67 -19.87
N THR A 493 -2.62 -3.75 -19.76
CA THR A 493 -3.84 -3.99 -18.96
C THR A 493 -4.78 -4.99 -19.62
N GLN A 494 -4.66 -5.22 -20.92
CA GLN A 494 -5.41 -6.21 -21.71
C GLN A 494 -4.61 -7.50 -21.97
N ALA A 495 -3.49 -7.69 -21.29
CA ALA A 495 -2.74 -8.94 -21.36
C ALA A 495 -3.58 -10.12 -20.87
N VAL A 496 -3.43 -11.26 -21.52
CA VAL A 496 -4.15 -12.49 -21.17
C VAL A 496 -3.31 -13.50 -20.38
N ASN A 497 -2.01 -13.20 -20.24
CA ASN A 497 -1.05 -14.00 -19.48
C ASN A 497 0.19 -13.19 -19.06
N ASP A 498 1.04 -13.81 -18.26
CA ASP A 498 2.28 -13.20 -17.76
C ASP A 498 3.22 -12.74 -18.89
N GLU A 499 3.36 -13.50 -19.97
CA GLU A 499 4.27 -13.17 -21.07
C GLU A 499 3.89 -11.84 -21.74
N GLN A 500 2.62 -11.67 -22.08
CA GLN A 500 2.11 -10.43 -22.69
C GLN A 500 2.18 -9.25 -21.71
N TYR A 501 1.87 -9.50 -20.43
CA TYR A 501 1.98 -8.48 -19.39
C TYR A 501 3.41 -7.98 -19.26
N ILE A 502 4.37 -8.88 -19.10
CA ILE A 502 5.79 -8.57 -18.95
C ILE A 502 6.32 -7.85 -20.20
N GLU A 503 6.01 -8.34 -21.40
CA GLU A 503 6.47 -7.72 -22.65
C GLU A 503 6.01 -6.25 -22.75
N ASN A 504 4.74 -5.97 -22.49
CA ASN A 504 4.21 -4.61 -22.58
C ASN A 504 4.68 -3.73 -21.42
N ASN A 505 4.82 -4.28 -20.23
CA ASN A 505 5.43 -3.59 -19.08
C ASN A 505 6.87 -3.16 -19.39
N GLN A 506 7.69 -4.04 -19.98
CA GLN A 506 9.07 -3.73 -20.38
C GLN A 506 9.15 -2.69 -21.50
N LYS A 507 8.19 -2.64 -22.43
CA LYS A 507 8.10 -1.55 -23.41
C LYS A 507 7.88 -0.19 -22.74
N LEU A 508 7.04 -0.16 -21.70
CA LEU A 508 6.80 1.07 -20.92
C LEU A 508 8.04 1.48 -20.12
N GLN A 509 8.71 0.54 -19.46
CA GLN A 509 9.97 0.80 -18.77
C GLN A 509 11.03 1.35 -19.72
N LYS A 510 11.16 0.73 -20.90
CA LYS A 510 12.09 1.19 -21.92
C LYS A 510 11.77 2.59 -22.40
N TYR A 511 10.49 2.92 -22.61
CA TYR A 511 10.07 4.28 -22.97
C TYR A 511 10.51 5.29 -21.92
N VAL A 512 10.25 5.00 -20.64
CA VAL A 512 10.64 5.88 -19.53
C VAL A 512 12.16 6.04 -19.48
N ALA A 513 12.91 4.96 -19.62
CA ALA A 513 14.38 4.98 -19.64
C ALA A 513 14.96 5.74 -20.82
N ASP A 514 14.43 5.53 -22.04
CA ASP A 514 14.90 6.18 -23.27
C ASP A 514 14.60 7.69 -23.31
N THR A 515 13.53 8.14 -22.64
CA THR A 515 13.07 9.52 -22.66
C THR A 515 13.35 10.29 -21.38
N MET A 516 13.87 9.61 -20.35
CA MET A 516 13.99 10.16 -18.99
C MET A 516 12.71 10.89 -18.55
N ALA A 517 11.56 10.25 -18.80
CA ALA A 517 10.26 10.85 -18.52
C ALA A 517 9.95 10.89 -17.02
N ALA A 518 10.45 9.91 -16.29
CA ALA A 518 10.41 9.79 -14.85
C ALA A 518 11.62 8.99 -14.35
N GLU A 519 11.97 9.15 -13.10
CA GLU A 519 13.12 8.52 -12.47
C GLU A 519 12.74 7.97 -11.10
N ALA A 520 13.08 6.71 -10.82
CA ALA A 520 13.07 6.19 -9.45
C ALA A 520 14.22 6.84 -8.65
N LEU A 521 14.02 7.04 -7.35
CA LEU A 521 15.00 7.74 -6.52
C LEU A 521 15.76 6.81 -5.58
N CYS A 522 15.17 5.66 -5.24
CA CYS A 522 15.79 4.63 -4.41
C CYS A 522 15.09 3.29 -4.63
N TRP A 523 15.84 2.19 -4.62
CA TRP A 523 15.28 0.87 -4.32
C TRP A 523 15.44 0.61 -2.83
N GLU A 524 14.32 0.42 -2.14
CA GLU A 524 14.25 0.31 -0.70
C GLU A 524 14.18 -1.15 -0.25
N THR A 525 14.76 -1.44 0.90
CA THR A 525 14.50 -2.63 1.69
C THR A 525 13.47 -2.25 2.77
N ALA A 526 12.40 -3.01 2.86
CA ALA A 526 11.34 -2.79 3.84
C ALA A 526 11.60 -3.62 5.11
N PHE A 527 11.32 -3.04 6.27
CA PHE A 527 11.49 -3.68 7.57
C PHE A 527 10.18 -3.66 8.35
N PHE A 528 9.77 -4.87 8.78
CA PHE A 528 8.57 -5.10 9.58
C PHE A 528 8.91 -6.00 10.77
N PRO A 529 9.48 -5.45 11.86
CA PRO A 529 9.98 -6.22 12.98
C PRO A 529 8.94 -7.12 13.64
N TYR A 530 9.38 -8.28 14.09
CA TYR A 530 8.59 -9.24 14.87
C TYR A 530 9.46 -9.99 15.88
N ARG A 531 8.82 -10.51 16.92
CA ARG A 531 9.50 -11.27 17.97
C ARG A 531 9.66 -12.74 17.60
N THR A 532 10.83 -13.27 17.95
CA THR A 532 11.20 -14.66 17.66
C THR A 532 11.24 -15.56 18.90
N ASP A 533 11.04 -15.03 20.10
CA ASP A 533 11.13 -15.81 21.36
C ASP A 533 9.91 -16.69 21.63
N LYS A 534 8.69 -16.23 21.26
CA LYS A 534 7.43 -16.90 21.61
C LYS A 534 6.93 -17.84 20.51
N TYR A 535 7.15 -17.49 19.23
CA TYR A 535 6.53 -18.17 18.09
C TYR A 535 7.55 -18.56 17.04
N THR A 536 7.17 -19.54 16.21
CA THR A 536 7.87 -19.96 14.99
C THR A 536 6.89 -20.03 13.84
N GLY A 537 7.39 -20.10 12.60
CA GLY A 537 6.55 -20.11 11.38
C GLY A 537 6.35 -18.75 10.74
N TRP A 538 7.11 -17.73 11.17
CA TRP A 538 7.12 -16.42 10.52
C TRP A 538 7.66 -16.50 9.09
N GLU A 539 7.01 -15.79 8.19
CA GLU A 539 7.47 -15.56 6.80
C GLU A 539 7.32 -14.09 6.46
N ASN A 540 8.30 -13.54 5.74
CA ASN A 540 8.27 -12.14 5.29
C ASN A 540 7.79 -12.06 3.85
N TYR A 541 6.75 -11.29 3.63
CA TYR A 541 6.15 -11.03 2.31
C TYR A 541 6.58 -9.67 1.78
N PRO A 542 6.87 -9.55 0.47
CA PRO A 542 7.24 -8.27 -0.13
C PRO A 542 6.21 -7.17 0.20
N SER A 543 6.67 -6.05 0.76
CA SER A 543 5.87 -4.89 1.19
C SER A 543 4.85 -5.14 2.31
N TRP A 544 4.73 -6.36 2.85
CA TRP A 544 3.75 -6.71 3.89
C TRP A 544 4.41 -7.12 5.21
N GLY A 545 5.65 -7.61 5.15
CA GLY A 545 6.33 -8.16 6.31
C GLY A 545 5.76 -9.51 6.74
N ALA A 546 5.78 -9.77 8.05
CA ALA A 546 5.45 -11.08 8.61
C ALA A 546 3.96 -11.28 8.96
N VAL A 547 3.12 -10.23 8.89
CA VAL A 547 1.68 -10.32 9.13
C VAL A 547 0.95 -10.33 7.79
N HIS A 548 0.49 -11.52 7.39
CA HIS A 548 -0.10 -11.77 6.10
C HIS A 548 -1.18 -12.86 6.16
N ALA A 549 -1.93 -13.08 5.07
CA ALA A 549 -3.01 -14.07 4.98
C ALA A 549 -2.65 -15.47 5.46
N THR A 550 -1.38 -15.88 5.33
CA THR A 550 -0.92 -17.21 5.73
C THR A 550 -0.43 -17.29 7.18
N THR A 551 -0.19 -16.15 7.83
CA THR A 551 0.31 -16.08 9.22
C THR A 551 -0.58 -16.86 10.19
N TRP A 552 -1.88 -16.79 9.98
CA TRP A 552 -2.91 -17.40 10.81
C TRP A 552 -2.91 -18.93 10.82
N TYR A 553 -2.26 -19.53 9.81
CA TYR A 553 -2.22 -20.97 9.55
C TYR A 553 -0.83 -21.59 9.79
N ARG A 554 0.18 -20.78 10.05
CA ARG A 554 1.59 -21.20 10.12
C ARG A 554 2.25 -20.94 11.46
N LEU A 555 1.83 -19.89 12.17
CA LEU A 555 2.42 -19.59 13.48
C LEU A 555 2.09 -20.67 14.48
N THR A 556 3.11 -21.09 15.23
CA THR A 556 2.97 -22.02 16.34
C THR A 556 3.76 -21.53 17.55
N ALA A 557 3.25 -21.78 18.76
CA ALA A 557 3.96 -21.50 20.00
C ALA A 557 5.19 -22.40 20.12
N LYS A 558 6.30 -21.82 20.65
CA LYS A 558 7.55 -22.55 20.91
C LYS A 558 7.47 -23.44 22.14
#